data_4c7762a5a0f79fd65cc69f9e63a8f7f6
#
_entry.id   4c7762a5a0f79fd65cc69f9e63a8f7f6
#
_cell.length_a   1.000
_cell.length_b   1.000
_cell.length_c   1.000
_cell.angle_alpha   90.00
_cell.angle_beta   90.00
_cell.angle_gamma   90.00
#
_symmetry.space_group_name_H-M   'P 1'
#
loop_
_entity.id
_entity.type
_entity.pdbx_description
1 polymer ?
#
loop_
_entity_poly.entity_id
_entity_poly.type
_entity_poly.pdbx_seq_one_letter_code
_entity_poly.pdbx_strand_id
1 'polypeptide(L)'
;MKDFNSLMKLARKLSRNGYPLDDKPRVRLAVLGSTSLQHFVMILRAVLYERGIYADIYEGEYNGINMDVYNEDSAFYQFKPEYVLILTHYLDVKEYPQWVDYEAAESICNNVVDYYKNLWELISRCLPEAKILQSNFAVPPEHLLGNMERLVSYSRSSFLERINKELASASGMQVSVVDLDLLSGYKGKENWFDYAAYFLNKAGCRLDYLPDVAAAYAKLIELKLGKVRKCLVLDLDNTIWGGTVGDLGYDGIMLDPNEATGEAYRYFQKYVLALKERGVILAVCSKNEDAIAREPFEKNKYMLLGLDDIACFVANWQDKASNLRYIANELNIGVDSLVFFDDNPAEREIVRRYLPEVEVIEVPEDPALYVRALDRDAPFQWLELTREDVLRNNSYIKNRQRQELSRQFVDYASYLKELDMYGRVFEIDKLNVSRFTQLLNKSNQFNLRTERYDENEIFGMMQDRVYRLLAFELRDKFSEYGIISCVILQKQGDNCFIRSWVMSCRVLKRGVEYMMFEEICKAARNMGCSNVLGEYLPTKKNILVRDFLDDLGFILDRTSEDGSRYYHFAAGQESEKVHYIKHME
;
A
#
# COMPACT_ATOMS: atom_id res chain seq x y z
N MET A 1 -14.37 -12.46 -6.56
CA MET A 1 -13.49 -13.55 -6.03
C MET A 1 -14.14 -14.91 -6.32
N LYS A 2 -13.35 -15.93 -6.67
CA LYS A 2 -13.86 -17.30 -6.87
C LYS A 2 -14.39 -17.89 -5.56
N ASP A 3 -15.37 -18.79 -5.67
CA ASP A 3 -15.92 -19.51 -4.52
C ASP A 3 -14.94 -20.54 -3.94
N PHE A 4 -15.25 -21.01 -2.73
CA PHE A 4 -14.45 -22.00 -2.01
C PHE A 4 -14.11 -23.24 -2.85
N ASN A 5 -15.09 -23.81 -3.54
CA ASN A 5 -14.90 -25.04 -4.32
C ASN A 5 -13.96 -24.83 -5.52
N SER A 6 -14.09 -23.71 -6.21
CA SER A 6 -13.25 -23.33 -7.33
C SER A 6 -11.79 -23.11 -6.89
N LEU A 7 -11.58 -22.44 -5.77
CA LEU A 7 -10.25 -22.24 -5.19
C LEU A 7 -9.64 -23.54 -4.67
N MET A 8 -10.43 -24.43 -4.06
CA MET A 8 -9.95 -25.75 -3.64
C MET A 8 -9.51 -26.62 -4.83
N LYS A 9 -10.24 -26.58 -5.96
CA LYS A 9 -9.81 -27.25 -7.21
C LYS A 9 -8.47 -26.69 -7.71
N LEU A 10 -8.34 -25.38 -7.71
CA LEU A 10 -7.08 -24.70 -8.09
C LEU A 10 -5.94 -25.10 -7.17
N ALA A 11 -6.14 -25.03 -5.85
CA ALA A 11 -5.13 -25.41 -4.86
C ALA A 11 -4.63 -26.86 -5.04
N ARG A 12 -5.55 -27.80 -5.26
CA ARG A 12 -5.19 -29.20 -5.55
C ARG A 12 -4.37 -29.35 -6.84
N LYS A 13 -4.73 -28.58 -7.88
CA LYS A 13 -3.94 -28.55 -9.13
C LYS A 13 -2.53 -28.03 -8.88
N LEU A 14 -2.38 -26.94 -8.14
CA LEU A 14 -1.08 -26.36 -7.78
C LEU A 14 -0.22 -27.31 -6.92
N SER A 15 -0.83 -28.03 -5.98
CA SER A 15 -0.14 -29.01 -5.15
C SER A 15 0.39 -30.20 -5.95
N ARG A 16 -0.29 -30.58 -7.04
CA ARG A 16 0.13 -31.70 -7.91
C ARG A 16 1.15 -31.30 -8.96
N ASN A 17 0.96 -30.14 -9.59
CA ASN A 17 1.72 -29.73 -10.77
C ASN A 17 2.83 -28.72 -10.45
N GLY A 18 2.88 -28.18 -9.22
CA GLY A 18 3.73 -27.04 -8.86
C GLY A 18 3.28 -25.72 -9.50
N TYR A 19 4.08 -24.68 -9.28
CA TYR A 19 3.89 -23.38 -9.92
C TYR A 19 4.52 -23.36 -11.32
N PRO A 20 3.99 -22.54 -12.25
CA PRO A 20 4.66 -22.28 -13.52
C PRO A 20 6.08 -21.74 -13.32
N LEU A 21 6.96 -22.02 -14.28
CA LEU A 21 8.31 -21.43 -14.31
C LEU A 21 8.21 -20.05 -14.98
N ASP A 22 7.87 -19.05 -14.20
CA ASP A 22 7.84 -17.65 -14.62
C ASP A 22 8.40 -16.75 -13.49
N ASP A 23 8.61 -15.45 -13.78
CA ASP A 23 9.25 -14.46 -12.88
C ASP A 23 8.32 -13.89 -11.81
N LYS A 24 7.27 -14.58 -11.40
CA LYS A 24 6.39 -14.07 -10.34
C LYS A 24 7.08 -14.15 -8.98
N PRO A 25 6.80 -13.18 -8.08
CA PRO A 25 7.37 -13.18 -6.75
C PRO A 25 7.00 -14.46 -6.00
N ARG A 26 7.98 -15.07 -5.35
CA ARG A 26 7.81 -16.22 -4.48
C ARG A 26 8.08 -15.80 -3.04
N VAL A 27 7.20 -16.19 -2.12
CA VAL A 27 7.28 -15.86 -0.70
C VAL A 27 7.19 -17.12 0.16
N ARG A 28 7.87 -17.12 1.29
CA ARG A 28 7.77 -18.18 2.30
C ARG A 28 6.86 -17.71 3.42
N LEU A 29 5.78 -18.45 3.64
CA LEU A 29 4.77 -18.15 4.64
C LEU A 29 4.74 -19.23 5.70
N ALA A 30 4.63 -18.86 6.99
CA ALA A 30 4.20 -19.77 8.04
C ALA A 30 2.78 -19.41 8.46
N VAL A 31 1.94 -20.40 8.64
CA VAL A 31 0.56 -20.24 9.13
C VAL A 31 0.45 -20.98 10.44
N LEU A 32 0.22 -20.23 11.52
CA LEU A 32 0.07 -20.73 12.88
C LEU A 32 -1.35 -20.42 13.38
N GLY A 33 -1.94 -21.26 14.18
CA GLY A 33 -3.28 -21.02 14.71
C GLY A 33 -3.74 -22.08 15.69
N SER A 34 -4.83 -21.76 16.37
CA SER A 34 -5.52 -22.63 17.34
C SER A 34 -6.64 -23.45 16.71
N THR A 35 -6.96 -23.18 15.44
CA THR A 35 -8.00 -23.85 14.66
C THR A 35 -7.37 -24.75 13.59
N SER A 36 -8.19 -25.53 12.87
CA SER A 36 -7.75 -26.32 11.73
C SER A 36 -7.31 -25.42 10.57
N LEU A 37 -6.05 -25.52 10.16
CA LEU A 37 -5.44 -24.66 9.16
C LEU A 37 -5.47 -25.21 7.73
N GLN A 38 -5.65 -26.52 7.58
CA GLN A 38 -5.51 -27.23 6.29
C GLN A 38 -6.29 -26.59 5.13
N HIS A 39 -7.59 -26.34 5.32
CA HIS A 39 -8.40 -25.71 4.29
C HIS A 39 -7.97 -24.26 4.02
N PHE A 40 -7.65 -23.50 5.07
CA PHE A 40 -7.19 -22.13 4.93
C PHE A 40 -5.88 -22.05 4.14
N VAL A 41 -4.90 -22.90 4.45
CA VAL A 41 -3.61 -22.96 3.72
C VAL A 41 -3.81 -23.26 2.24
N MET A 42 -4.69 -24.20 1.91
CA MET A 42 -5.03 -24.52 0.53
C MET A 42 -5.66 -23.32 -0.20
N ILE A 43 -6.65 -22.69 0.43
CA ILE A 43 -7.33 -21.51 -0.14
C ILE A 43 -6.39 -20.33 -0.27
N LEU A 44 -5.55 -20.06 0.74
CA LEU A 44 -4.55 -18.98 0.73
C LEU A 44 -3.57 -19.16 -0.44
N ARG A 45 -3.08 -20.39 -0.67
CA ARG A 45 -2.20 -20.70 -1.82
C ARG A 45 -2.87 -20.38 -3.16
N ALA A 46 -4.14 -20.72 -3.32
CA ALA A 46 -4.89 -20.44 -4.54
C ALA A 46 -5.16 -18.94 -4.72
N VAL A 47 -5.53 -18.24 -3.66
CA VAL A 47 -5.77 -16.79 -3.67
C VAL A 47 -4.50 -16.01 -4.01
N LEU A 48 -3.37 -16.36 -3.40
CA LEU A 48 -2.07 -15.74 -3.71
C LEU A 48 -1.65 -16.00 -5.16
N TYR A 49 -1.84 -17.24 -5.65
CA TYR A 49 -1.57 -17.58 -7.04
C TYR A 49 -2.38 -16.72 -8.03
N GLU A 50 -3.68 -16.52 -7.79
CA GLU A 50 -4.53 -15.64 -8.61
C GLU A 50 -4.06 -14.18 -8.60
N ARG A 51 -3.45 -13.74 -7.48
CA ARG A 51 -2.84 -12.41 -7.34
C ARG A 51 -1.41 -12.33 -7.89
N GLY A 52 -0.93 -13.42 -8.53
CA GLY A 52 0.40 -13.49 -9.12
C GLY A 52 1.51 -13.58 -8.09
N ILE A 53 1.27 -14.21 -6.95
CA ILE A 53 2.25 -14.46 -5.88
C ILE A 53 2.34 -15.98 -5.66
N TYR A 54 3.54 -16.53 -5.71
CA TYR A 54 3.79 -17.93 -5.39
C TYR A 54 4.17 -18.07 -3.93
N ALA A 55 3.59 -19.04 -3.23
CA ALA A 55 3.78 -19.19 -1.79
C ALA A 55 4.24 -20.62 -1.45
N ASP A 56 5.39 -20.72 -0.81
CA ASP A 56 5.80 -21.91 -0.08
C ASP A 56 5.28 -21.75 1.35
N ILE A 57 4.49 -22.71 1.85
CA ILE A 57 3.74 -22.52 3.10
C ILE A 57 4.10 -23.63 4.09
N TYR A 58 4.60 -23.20 5.25
CA TYR A 58 4.67 -24.01 6.47
C TYR A 58 3.31 -23.98 7.16
N GLU A 59 2.71 -25.12 7.37
CA GLU A 59 1.46 -25.28 8.11
C GLU A 59 1.78 -25.80 9.52
N GLY A 60 1.52 -24.92 10.53
CA GLY A 60 1.68 -25.31 11.93
C GLY A 60 0.66 -26.36 12.36
N GLU A 61 1.01 -27.16 13.35
CA GLU A 61 0.11 -28.15 13.93
C GLU A 61 -1.07 -27.47 14.62
N TYR A 62 -2.22 -28.17 14.67
CA TYR A 62 -3.39 -27.70 15.41
C TYR A 62 -3.02 -27.37 16.85
N ASN A 63 -3.35 -26.15 17.31
CA ASN A 63 -3.01 -25.62 18.65
C ASN A 63 -1.51 -25.69 18.99
N GLY A 64 -0.65 -25.68 17.94
CA GLY A 64 0.80 -25.86 18.04
C GLY A 64 1.61 -24.56 18.15
N ILE A 65 0.98 -23.39 18.22
CA ILE A 65 1.68 -22.06 18.20
C ILE A 65 2.84 -22.03 19.21
N ASN A 66 2.60 -22.45 20.44
CA ASN A 66 3.61 -22.44 21.49
C ASN A 66 4.76 -23.44 21.22
N MET A 67 4.45 -24.60 20.65
CA MET A 67 5.47 -25.60 20.30
C MET A 67 6.39 -25.10 19.21
N ASP A 68 5.85 -24.37 18.24
CA ASP A 68 6.62 -23.78 17.15
C ASP A 68 7.43 -22.56 17.61
N VAL A 69 6.81 -21.62 18.35
CA VAL A 69 7.40 -20.32 18.64
C VAL A 69 8.37 -20.36 19.84
N TYR A 70 8.08 -21.14 20.90
CA TYR A 70 8.98 -21.22 22.07
C TYR A 70 10.15 -22.20 21.90
N ASN A 71 10.17 -22.97 20.82
CA ASN A 71 11.29 -23.88 20.51
C ASN A 71 12.09 -23.30 19.32
N GLU A 72 13.24 -22.71 19.61
CA GLU A 72 14.11 -22.09 18.59
C GLU A 72 14.65 -23.10 17.56
N ASP A 73 14.65 -24.40 17.87
CA ASP A 73 15.03 -25.49 16.97
C ASP A 73 13.83 -26.08 16.19
N SER A 74 12.64 -25.50 16.30
CA SER A 74 11.45 -26.00 15.62
C SER A 74 11.56 -25.95 14.10
N ALA A 75 10.79 -26.81 13.42
CA ALA A 75 10.68 -26.80 11.96
C ALA A 75 10.18 -25.44 11.43
N PHE A 76 9.42 -24.70 12.21
CA PHE A 76 8.98 -23.34 11.91
C PHE A 76 10.16 -22.39 11.71
N TYR A 77 11.12 -22.33 12.64
CA TYR A 77 12.31 -21.47 12.47
C TYR A 77 13.26 -21.97 11.41
N GLN A 78 13.40 -23.30 11.26
CA GLN A 78 14.21 -23.90 10.19
C GLN A 78 13.66 -23.57 8.79
N PHE A 79 12.35 -23.42 8.64
CA PHE A 79 11.69 -23.02 7.40
C PHE A 79 12.03 -21.57 7.02
N LYS A 80 12.39 -20.69 7.97
CA LYS A 80 12.74 -19.28 7.77
C LYS A 80 11.66 -18.52 6.98
N PRO A 81 10.43 -18.42 7.48
CA PRO A 81 9.36 -17.70 6.78
C PRO A 81 9.64 -16.19 6.70
N GLU A 82 9.23 -15.57 5.60
CA GLU A 82 9.23 -14.12 5.40
C GLU A 82 7.96 -13.48 5.99
N TYR A 83 6.88 -14.25 6.07
CA TYR A 83 5.62 -13.84 6.68
C TYR A 83 5.13 -14.91 7.63
N VAL A 84 4.71 -14.49 8.83
CA VAL A 84 4.11 -15.36 9.84
C VAL A 84 2.67 -14.93 10.05
N LEU A 85 1.73 -15.78 9.66
CA LEU A 85 0.30 -15.56 9.82
C LEU A 85 -0.15 -16.26 11.10
N ILE A 86 -0.73 -15.50 12.04
CA ILE A 86 -1.27 -16.04 13.29
C ILE A 86 -2.79 -15.85 13.26
N LEU A 87 -3.51 -16.98 13.23
CA LEU A 87 -4.96 -17.02 13.24
C LEU A 87 -5.47 -17.29 14.65
N THR A 88 -6.31 -16.38 15.15
CA THR A 88 -6.92 -16.48 16.48
C THR A 88 -8.39 -16.89 16.38
N HIS A 89 -8.89 -17.49 17.45
CA HIS A 89 -10.31 -17.78 17.65
C HIS A 89 -10.73 -17.33 19.05
N TYR A 90 -11.95 -16.83 19.24
CA TYR A 90 -12.38 -16.31 20.53
C TYR A 90 -12.34 -17.34 21.66
N LEU A 91 -12.41 -18.64 21.35
CA LEU A 91 -12.26 -19.73 22.31
C LEU A 91 -10.78 -19.98 22.74
N ASP A 92 -9.82 -19.24 22.18
CA ASP A 92 -8.43 -19.23 22.68
C ASP A 92 -8.32 -18.48 23.98
N VAL A 93 -9.22 -17.54 24.23
CA VAL A 93 -9.34 -16.85 25.50
C VAL A 93 -9.95 -17.81 26.51
N LYS A 94 -9.08 -18.38 27.36
CA LYS A 94 -9.44 -19.44 28.34
C LYS A 94 -10.17 -18.87 29.53
N GLU A 95 -9.83 -17.66 29.92
CA GLU A 95 -10.36 -16.99 31.10
C GLU A 95 -11.14 -15.76 30.67
N TYR A 96 -12.39 -15.68 31.13
CA TYR A 96 -13.22 -14.50 31.02
C TYR A 96 -13.47 -13.92 32.41
N PRO A 97 -13.54 -12.57 32.52
CA PRO A 97 -13.83 -11.95 33.82
C PRO A 97 -15.18 -12.42 34.36
N GLN A 98 -15.24 -12.64 35.65
CA GLN A 98 -16.50 -12.94 36.33
C GLN A 98 -17.30 -11.65 36.54
N TRP A 99 -18.60 -11.77 36.68
CA TRP A 99 -19.67 -10.76 36.63
C TRP A 99 -19.49 -9.46 37.43
N VAL A 100 -18.51 -9.33 38.30
CA VAL A 100 -18.43 -8.21 39.27
C VAL A 100 -17.00 -7.72 39.49
N ASP A 101 -16.01 -8.28 38.83
CA ASP A 101 -14.60 -7.98 39.11
C ASP A 101 -13.96 -7.22 37.92
N TYR A 102 -14.04 -5.89 38.01
CA TYR A 102 -13.46 -5.01 36.99
C TYR A 102 -11.92 -5.08 36.97
N GLU A 103 -11.28 -5.23 38.15
CA GLU A 103 -9.82 -5.32 38.27
C GLU A 103 -9.32 -6.63 37.66
N ALA A 104 -10.04 -7.74 37.90
CA ALA A 104 -9.75 -9.03 37.26
C ALA A 104 -9.89 -8.94 35.72
N ALA A 105 -10.90 -8.22 35.20
CA ALA A 105 -11.10 -8.04 33.79
C ALA A 105 -9.91 -7.35 33.11
N GLU A 106 -9.33 -6.34 33.78
CA GLU A 106 -8.15 -5.64 33.26
C GLU A 106 -6.92 -6.55 33.26
N SER A 107 -6.67 -7.25 34.34
CA SER A 107 -5.56 -8.19 34.45
C SER A 107 -5.64 -9.31 33.42
N ILE A 108 -6.83 -9.92 33.21
CA ILE A 108 -7.03 -10.98 32.21
C ILE A 108 -6.83 -10.44 30.80
N CYS A 109 -7.34 -9.23 30.51
CA CYS A 109 -7.12 -8.59 29.21
C CYS A 109 -5.62 -8.39 28.93
N ASN A 110 -4.90 -7.83 29.90
CA ASN A 110 -3.45 -7.62 29.77
C ASN A 110 -2.71 -8.94 29.57
N ASN A 111 -3.05 -9.99 30.31
CA ASN A 111 -2.43 -11.31 30.14
C ASN A 111 -2.61 -11.87 28.72
N VAL A 112 -3.81 -11.72 28.13
CA VAL A 112 -4.06 -12.16 26.75
C VAL A 112 -3.25 -11.33 25.75
N VAL A 113 -3.23 -10.03 25.92
CA VAL A 113 -2.48 -9.12 25.03
C VAL A 113 -0.98 -9.38 25.15
N ASP A 114 -0.46 -9.51 26.37
CA ASP A 114 0.96 -9.78 26.62
C ASP A 114 1.39 -11.14 26.10
N TYR A 115 0.50 -12.16 26.12
CA TYR A 115 0.79 -13.43 25.47
C TYR A 115 1.10 -13.25 23.97
N TYR A 116 0.27 -12.50 23.22
CA TYR A 116 0.54 -12.27 21.81
C TYR A 116 1.76 -11.36 21.57
N LYS A 117 1.97 -10.33 22.40
CA LYS A 117 3.19 -9.51 22.34
C LYS A 117 4.45 -10.34 22.54
N ASN A 118 4.45 -11.24 23.52
CA ASN A 118 5.57 -12.15 23.75
C ASN A 118 5.83 -13.06 22.55
N LEU A 119 4.78 -13.59 21.90
CA LEU A 119 4.94 -14.34 20.66
C LEU A 119 5.59 -13.49 19.55
N TRP A 120 5.12 -12.24 19.38
CA TRP A 120 5.67 -11.33 18.36
C TRP A 120 7.14 -10.99 18.66
N GLU A 121 7.51 -10.75 19.90
CA GLU A 121 8.88 -10.49 20.32
C GLU A 121 9.81 -11.69 20.07
N LEU A 122 9.37 -12.90 20.40
CA LEU A 122 10.12 -14.13 20.15
C LEU A 122 10.35 -14.36 18.66
N ILE A 123 9.28 -14.24 17.86
CA ILE A 123 9.36 -14.39 16.40
C ILE A 123 10.30 -13.33 15.83
N SER A 124 10.16 -12.06 16.24
CA SER A 124 10.98 -10.97 15.73
C SER A 124 12.46 -11.11 16.12
N ARG A 125 12.72 -11.64 17.29
CA ARG A 125 14.10 -11.91 17.74
C ARG A 125 14.78 -13.01 16.90
N CYS A 126 14.06 -14.10 16.62
CA CYS A 126 14.62 -15.23 15.88
C CYS A 126 14.55 -15.05 14.36
N LEU A 127 13.58 -14.24 13.88
CA LEU A 127 13.31 -13.94 12.46
C LEU A 127 13.14 -12.42 12.29
N PRO A 128 14.21 -11.64 12.39
CA PRO A 128 14.12 -10.16 12.38
C PRO A 128 13.54 -9.58 11.09
N GLU A 129 13.69 -10.27 9.97
CA GLU A 129 13.15 -9.83 8.67
C GLU A 129 11.68 -10.26 8.43
N ALA A 130 11.16 -11.20 9.25
CA ALA A 130 9.81 -11.71 9.07
C ALA A 130 8.75 -10.67 9.44
N LYS A 131 7.66 -10.63 8.67
CA LYS A 131 6.50 -9.78 8.95
C LYS A 131 5.37 -10.63 9.53
N ILE A 132 4.84 -10.19 10.66
CA ILE A 132 3.77 -10.90 11.38
C ILE A 132 2.43 -10.33 10.97
N LEU A 133 1.50 -11.19 10.58
CA LEU A 133 0.11 -10.88 10.25
C LEU A 133 -0.80 -11.56 11.27
N GLN A 134 -1.13 -10.81 12.33
CA GLN A 134 -1.96 -11.27 13.45
C GLN A 134 -3.43 -11.03 13.16
N SER A 135 -4.31 -12.03 13.21
CA SER A 135 -5.75 -11.75 13.23
C SER A 135 -6.20 -11.21 14.59
N ASN A 136 -7.20 -10.35 14.59
CA ASN A 136 -7.96 -10.07 15.80
C ASN A 136 -9.03 -11.16 16.02
N PHE A 137 -9.79 -11.05 17.11
CA PHE A 137 -10.85 -11.99 17.46
C PHE A 137 -12.19 -11.58 16.85
N ALA A 138 -12.79 -12.42 16.02
CA ALA A 138 -14.18 -12.26 15.65
C ALA A 138 -15.05 -12.43 16.89
N VAL A 139 -15.81 -11.39 17.25
CA VAL A 139 -16.69 -11.38 18.41
C VAL A 139 -17.94 -12.22 18.09
N PRO A 140 -18.25 -13.25 18.90
CA PRO A 140 -19.41 -14.12 18.66
C PRO A 140 -20.74 -13.38 18.85
N PRO A 141 -21.84 -13.87 18.24
CA PRO A 141 -23.14 -13.20 18.26
C PRO A 141 -23.92 -13.38 19.56
N GLU A 142 -23.51 -14.31 20.44
CA GLU A 142 -24.25 -14.59 21.67
C GLU A 142 -24.08 -13.48 22.70
N HIS A 143 -25.21 -13.00 23.21
CA HIS A 143 -25.31 -11.92 24.18
C HIS A 143 -25.90 -12.44 25.48
N LEU A 144 -25.03 -12.86 26.40
CA LEU A 144 -25.45 -13.41 27.71
C LEU A 144 -26.24 -12.38 28.53
N LEU A 145 -25.92 -11.09 28.38
CA LEU A 145 -26.55 -9.97 29.08
C LEU A 145 -27.63 -9.26 28.26
N GLY A 146 -27.98 -9.76 27.08
CA GLY A 146 -28.93 -9.11 26.19
C GLY A 146 -28.53 -7.66 25.90
N ASN A 147 -29.45 -6.71 26.06
CA ASN A 147 -29.18 -5.28 25.81
C ASN A 147 -28.09 -4.66 26.71
N MET A 148 -27.74 -5.32 27.82
CA MET A 148 -26.70 -4.85 28.72
C MET A 148 -25.30 -5.27 28.26
N GLU A 149 -25.16 -6.11 27.26
CA GLU A 149 -23.88 -6.69 26.83
C GLU A 149 -22.80 -5.60 26.60
N ARG A 150 -23.17 -4.48 25.96
CA ARG A 150 -22.25 -3.38 25.71
C ARG A 150 -22.12 -2.36 26.82
N LEU A 151 -23.01 -2.40 27.80
CA LEU A 151 -22.93 -1.50 28.97
C LEU A 151 -21.98 -2.04 30.04
N VAL A 152 -21.68 -3.32 29.98
CA VAL A 152 -20.86 -4.02 30.98
C VAL A 152 -19.48 -4.29 30.38
N SER A 153 -18.46 -3.62 30.88
CA SER A 153 -17.08 -3.69 30.37
C SER A 153 -16.43 -5.07 30.44
N TYR A 154 -16.94 -5.94 31.27
CA TYR A 154 -16.49 -7.32 31.43
C TYR A 154 -17.42 -8.36 30.77
N SER A 155 -18.42 -7.93 30.02
CA SER A 155 -19.16 -8.86 29.15
C SER A 155 -18.22 -9.45 28.08
N ARG A 156 -18.57 -10.63 27.57
CA ARG A 156 -17.73 -11.30 26.57
C ARG A 156 -17.45 -10.43 25.34
N SER A 157 -18.46 -9.75 24.83
CA SER A 157 -18.32 -8.90 23.66
C SER A 157 -17.43 -7.68 23.94
N SER A 158 -17.71 -6.94 25.02
CA SER A 158 -16.90 -5.77 25.39
C SER A 158 -15.46 -6.13 25.72
N PHE A 159 -15.25 -7.29 26.35
CA PHE A 159 -13.93 -7.79 26.70
C PHE A 159 -13.10 -8.16 25.46
N LEU A 160 -13.68 -8.87 24.48
CA LEU A 160 -13.01 -9.20 23.23
C LEU A 160 -12.75 -7.96 22.36
N GLU A 161 -13.70 -7.01 22.30
CA GLU A 161 -13.51 -5.71 21.63
C GLU A 161 -12.33 -4.93 22.24
N ARG A 162 -12.19 -4.97 23.57
CA ARG A 162 -11.06 -4.36 24.27
C ARG A 162 -9.73 -5.04 23.89
N ILE A 163 -9.66 -6.38 23.92
CA ILE A 163 -8.47 -7.13 23.49
C ILE A 163 -8.10 -6.75 22.04
N ASN A 164 -9.08 -6.72 21.13
CA ASN A 164 -8.86 -6.35 19.74
C ASN A 164 -8.25 -4.94 19.58
N LYS A 165 -8.76 -3.99 20.37
CA LYS A 165 -8.24 -2.62 20.39
C LYS A 165 -6.81 -2.56 20.92
N GLU A 166 -6.51 -3.28 22.01
CA GLU A 166 -5.17 -3.32 22.61
C GLU A 166 -4.16 -4.01 21.66
N LEU A 167 -4.54 -5.11 20.99
CA LEU A 167 -3.71 -5.75 19.97
C LEU A 167 -3.41 -4.81 18.79
N ALA A 168 -4.44 -4.08 18.33
CA ALA A 168 -4.26 -3.10 17.25
C ALA A 168 -3.34 -1.94 17.69
N SER A 169 -3.47 -1.47 18.94
CA SER A 169 -2.63 -0.40 19.49
C SER A 169 -1.18 -0.83 19.72
N ALA A 170 -0.96 -2.12 20.05
CA ALA A 170 0.36 -2.70 20.23
C ALA A 170 1.03 -3.11 18.91
N SER A 171 0.28 -3.16 17.81
CA SER A 171 0.83 -3.46 16.49
C SER A 171 1.79 -2.37 16.02
N GLY A 172 2.72 -2.72 15.16
CA GLY A 172 3.75 -1.80 14.66
C GLY A 172 4.26 -2.27 13.30
N MET A 173 5.44 -1.85 12.92
CA MET A 173 5.96 -2.08 11.57
C MET A 173 6.16 -3.55 11.20
N GLN A 174 6.57 -4.39 12.15
CA GLN A 174 6.68 -5.83 11.93
C GLN A 174 5.35 -6.55 12.05
N VAL A 175 4.40 -6.04 12.85
CA VAL A 175 3.12 -6.66 13.14
C VAL A 175 1.99 -5.86 12.51
N SER A 176 1.21 -6.49 11.65
CA SER A 176 -0.03 -5.92 11.10
C SER A 176 -1.22 -6.74 11.54
N VAL A 177 -2.30 -6.07 11.97
CA VAL A 177 -3.53 -6.75 12.39
C VAL A 177 -4.45 -6.96 11.19
N VAL A 178 -4.94 -8.19 11.04
CA VAL A 178 -6.00 -8.57 10.10
C VAL A 178 -7.33 -8.54 10.84
N ASP A 179 -8.24 -7.66 10.42
CA ASP A 179 -9.51 -7.44 11.11
C ASP A 179 -10.57 -8.49 10.71
N LEU A 180 -10.53 -9.64 11.39
CA LEU A 180 -11.53 -10.69 11.21
C LEU A 180 -12.87 -10.35 11.85
N ASP A 181 -12.89 -9.48 12.87
CA ASP A 181 -14.14 -9.04 13.47
C ASP A 181 -14.98 -8.21 12.50
N LEU A 182 -14.35 -7.24 11.84
CA LEU A 182 -15.00 -6.49 10.76
C LEU A 182 -15.48 -7.41 9.64
N LEU A 183 -14.63 -8.34 9.20
CA LEU A 183 -14.98 -9.30 8.14
C LEU A 183 -16.17 -10.18 8.53
N SER A 184 -16.22 -10.64 9.79
CA SER A 184 -17.34 -11.41 10.33
C SER A 184 -18.64 -10.61 10.33
N GLY A 185 -18.55 -9.29 10.60
CA GLY A 185 -19.68 -8.36 10.51
C GLY A 185 -20.26 -8.26 9.08
N TYR A 186 -19.39 -8.15 8.07
CA TYR A 186 -19.81 -8.12 6.65
C TYR A 186 -20.54 -9.40 6.20
N LYS A 187 -20.14 -10.55 6.76
CA LYS A 187 -20.77 -11.86 6.44
C LYS A 187 -22.01 -12.14 7.28
N GLY A 188 -22.22 -11.36 8.33
CA GLY A 188 -23.19 -11.61 9.39
C GLY A 188 -22.64 -12.60 10.41
N LYS A 189 -22.52 -12.15 11.66
CA LYS A 189 -21.88 -12.92 12.73
C LYS A 189 -22.52 -14.29 12.97
N GLU A 190 -23.84 -14.40 12.87
CA GLU A 190 -24.55 -15.70 12.95
C GLU A 190 -24.13 -16.68 11.85
N ASN A 191 -23.84 -16.18 10.65
CA ASN A 191 -23.41 -17.01 9.53
C ASN A 191 -21.90 -17.31 9.57
N TRP A 192 -21.11 -16.46 10.25
CA TRP A 192 -19.67 -16.61 10.33
C TRP A 192 -19.27 -17.85 11.14
N PHE A 193 -19.92 -18.05 12.29
CA PHE A 193 -19.61 -19.14 13.20
C PHE A 193 -20.38 -20.39 12.81
N ASP A 194 -19.66 -21.47 12.53
CA ASP A 194 -20.23 -22.82 12.35
C ASP A 194 -19.80 -23.69 13.52
N TYR A 195 -20.61 -23.69 14.58
CA TYR A 195 -20.29 -24.44 15.80
C TYR A 195 -20.26 -25.96 15.57
N ALA A 196 -21.08 -26.49 14.64
CA ALA A 196 -21.03 -27.90 14.30
C ALA A 196 -19.66 -28.25 13.69
N ALA A 197 -19.20 -27.48 12.72
CA ALA A 197 -17.89 -27.65 12.11
C ALA A 197 -16.76 -27.38 13.12
N TYR A 198 -16.88 -26.38 14.00
CA TYR A 198 -15.88 -26.11 15.03
C TYR A 198 -15.72 -27.30 15.99
N PHE A 199 -16.80 -27.86 16.51
CA PHE A 199 -16.72 -29.00 17.44
C PHE A 199 -16.28 -30.29 16.75
N LEU A 200 -16.62 -30.47 15.47
CA LEU A 200 -16.25 -31.66 14.69
C LEU A 200 -14.78 -31.64 14.24
N ASN A 201 -14.31 -30.53 13.70
CA ASN A 201 -13.00 -30.43 13.03
C ASN A 201 -12.23 -29.16 13.32
N LYS A 202 -12.67 -28.36 14.31
CA LYS A 202 -12.02 -27.10 14.73
C LYS A 202 -11.95 -26.04 13.61
N ALA A 203 -12.95 -25.95 12.76
CA ALA A 203 -13.03 -24.88 11.78
C ALA A 203 -13.18 -23.50 12.48
N GLY A 204 -12.32 -22.54 12.18
CA GLY A 204 -12.33 -21.20 12.81
C GLY A 204 -13.49 -20.31 12.34
N CYS A 205 -14.02 -20.57 11.18
CA CYS A 205 -15.21 -19.94 10.61
C CYS A 205 -15.86 -20.90 9.60
N ARG A 206 -17.04 -20.52 9.08
CA ARG A 206 -17.67 -21.26 7.99
C ARG A 206 -16.74 -21.35 6.77
N LEU A 207 -16.61 -22.55 6.19
CA LEU A 207 -15.66 -22.82 5.12
C LEU A 207 -15.86 -21.92 3.88
N ASP A 208 -17.10 -21.56 3.57
CA ASP A 208 -17.44 -20.67 2.45
C ASP A 208 -16.83 -19.27 2.59
N TYR A 209 -16.39 -18.87 3.79
CA TYR A 209 -15.78 -17.56 4.06
C TYR A 209 -14.25 -17.59 4.13
N LEU A 210 -13.63 -18.77 4.05
CA LEU A 210 -12.17 -18.90 3.98
C LEU A 210 -11.55 -18.14 2.78
N PRO A 211 -12.19 -18.05 1.60
CA PRO A 211 -11.72 -17.18 0.53
C PRO A 211 -11.56 -15.72 0.94
N ASP A 212 -12.51 -15.17 1.69
CA ASP A 212 -12.48 -13.78 2.15
C ASP A 212 -11.38 -13.60 3.23
N VAL A 213 -11.22 -14.55 4.15
CA VAL A 213 -10.13 -14.56 5.13
C VAL A 213 -8.78 -14.58 4.42
N ALA A 214 -8.60 -15.49 3.47
CA ALA A 214 -7.36 -15.59 2.69
C ALA A 214 -7.09 -14.31 1.87
N ALA A 215 -8.13 -13.67 1.33
CA ALA A 215 -8.00 -12.40 0.60
C ALA A 215 -7.54 -11.25 1.51
N ALA A 216 -8.02 -11.19 2.77
CA ALA A 216 -7.59 -10.19 3.73
C ALA A 216 -6.08 -10.32 4.05
N TYR A 217 -5.58 -11.53 4.29
CA TYR A 217 -4.15 -11.78 4.46
C TYR A 217 -3.35 -11.49 3.19
N ALA A 218 -3.81 -11.97 2.03
CA ALA A 218 -3.16 -11.76 0.75
C ALA A 218 -3.03 -10.26 0.41
N LYS A 219 -4.02 -9.45 0.76
CA LYS A 219 -3.97 -7.99 0.57
C LYS A 219 -2.83 -7.35 1.36
N LEU A 220 -2.63 -7.73 2.62
CA LEU A 220 -1.51 -7.22 3.42
C LEU A 220 -0.16 -7.67 2.87
N ILE A 221 -0.05 -8.92 2.38
CA ILE A 221 1.17 -9.41 1.72
C ILE A 221 1.44 -8.58 0.46
N GLU A 222 0.44 -8.31 -0.38
CA GLU A 222 0.57 -7.44 -1.56
C GLU A 222 1.08 -6.04 -1.20
N LEU A 223 0.53 -5.43 -0.14
CA LEU A 223 0.97 -4.12 0.33
C LEU A 223 2.44 -4.12 0.79
N LYS A 224 2.85 -5.17 1.51
CA LYS A 224 4.26 -5.33 1.94
C LYS A 224 5.21 -5.61 0.77
N LEU A 225 4.72 -6.21 -0.33
CA LEU A 225 5.43 -6.35 -1.60
C LEU A 225 5.41 -5.06 -2.45
N GLY A 226 4.82 -3.97 -1.94
CA GLY A 226 4.78 -2.66 -2.61
C GLY A 226 3.70 -2.50 -3.66
N LYS A 227 2.70 -3.39 -3.72
CA LYS A 227 1.53 -3.25 -4.59
C LYS A 227 0.50 -2.31 -3.96
N VAL A 228 0.70 -1.00 -4.08
CA VAL A 228 -0.15 0.03 -3.46
C VAL A 228 -0.97 0.75 -4.52
N ARG A 229 -2.30 0.78 -4.36
CA ARG A 229 -3.18 1.60 -5.19
C ARG A 229 -3.16 3.05 -4.71
N LYS A 230 -3.07 4.00 -5.66
CA LYS A 230 -2.87 5.43 -5.36
C LYS A 230 -3.91 6.33 -6.01
N CYS A 231 -4.52 5.91 -7.12
CA CYS A 231 -5.39 6.74 -7.93
C CYS A 231 -6.71 6.03 -8.24
N LEU A 232 -7.82 6.72 -7.95
CA LEU A 232 -9.16 6.34 -8.39
C LEU A 232 -9.45 7.05 -9.71
N VAL A 233 -9.67 6.29 -10.76
CA VAL A 233 -10.07 6.78 -12.08
C VAL A 233 -11.56 6.51 -12.26
N LEU A 234 -12.33 7.57 -12.42
CA LEU A 234 -13.78 7.57 -12.52
C LEU A 234 -14.23 7.81 -13.94
N ASP A 235 -15.23 7.06 -14.41
CA ASP A 235 -16.08 7.53 -15.50
C ASP A 235 -17.01 8.64 -15.01
N LEU A 236 -17.80 9.25 -15.90
CA LEU A 236 -18.69 10.36 -15.58
C LEU A 236 -20.17 9.93 -15.63
N ASP A 237 -20.70 9.71 -16.84
CA ASP A 237 -22.11 9.41 -17.08
C ASP A 237 -22.50 8.11 -16.37
N ASN A 238 -23.63 8.12 -15.67
CA ASN A 238 -24.11 7.02 -14.81
C ASN A 238 -23.08 6.50 -13.79
N THR A 239 -22.01 7.27 -13.55
CA THR A 239 -20.97 6.94 -12.57
C THR A 239 -20.92 7.97 -11.45
N ILE A 240 -20.72 9.26 -11.73
CA ILE A 240 -20.74 10.33 -10.71
C ILE A 240 -22.01 11.18 -10.76
N TRP A 241 -22.82 11.02 -11.76
CA TRP A 241 -24.21 11.52 -11.89
C TRP A 241 -25.03 10.53 -12.70
N GLY A 242 -26.36 10.62 -12.62
CA GLY A 242 -27.24 9.81 -13.45
C GLY A 242 -27.57 10.47 -14.78
N GLY A 243 -27.60 9.65 -15.83
CA GLY A 243 -27.84 10.08 -17.20
C GLY A 243 -26.59 10.48 -17.95
N THR A 244 -26.74 10.77 -19.24
CA THR A 244 -25.69 11.15 -20.18
C THR A 244 -25.69 12.66 -20.34
N VAL A 245 -24.60 13.34 -19.97
CA VAL A 245 -24.51 14.81 -20.02
C VAL A 245 -24.65 15.37 -21.44
N GLY A 246 -24.18 14.62 -22.44
CA GLY A 246 -24.31 15.01 -23.85
C GLY A 246 -25.76 15.10 -24.33
N ASP A 247 -26.67 14.29 -23.78
CA ASP A 247 -28.08 14.25 -24.14
C ASP A 247 -28.95 15.17 -23.26
N LEU A 248 -28.65 15.20 -21.95
CA LEU A 248 -29.47 15.87 -20.95
C LEU A 248 -29.00 17.30 -20.62
N GLY A 249 -27.75 17.64 -20.98
CA GLY A 249 -27.10 18.85 -20.53
C GLY A 249 -26.75 18.84 -19.03
N TYR A 250 -25.98 19.82 -18.58
CA TYR A 250 -25.53 19.91 -17.20
C TYR A 250 -26.69 20.09 -16.18
N ASP A 251 -27.85 20.63 -16.61
CA ASP A 251 -29.03 20.83 -15.75
C ASP A 251 -29.91 19.56 -15.66
N GLY A 252 -29.91 18.74 -16.71
CA GLY A 252 -30.79 17.57 -16.82
C GLY A 252 -30.22 16.29 -16.20
N ILE A 253 -28.96 16.26 -15.80
CA ILE A 253 -28.36 15.11 -15.13
C ILE A 253 -28.95 14.92 -13.72
N MET A 254 -29.04 13.65 -13.26
CA MET A 254 -29.67 13.33 -11.98
C MET A 254 -28.69 13.54 -10.82
N LEU A 255 -28.80 14.68 -10.15
CA LEU A 255 -28.03 15.05 -8.96
C LEU A 255 -28.86 15.79 -7.91
N ASP A 256 -30.16 16.00 -8.12
CA ASP A 256 -31.02 16.68 -7.14
C ASP A 256 -31.06 15.86 -5.83
N PRO A 257 -30.67 16.45 -4.68
CA PRO A 257 -30.68 15.75 -3.38
C PRO A 257 -32.08 15.43 -2.87
N ASN A 258 -33.15 15.98 -3.48
CA ASN A 258 -34.53 15.66 -3.15
C ASN A 258 -35.06 14.44 -3.92
N GLU A 259 -34.28 13.91 -4.87
CA GLU A 259 -34.59 12.71 -5.62
C GLU A 259 -33.66 11.56 -5.20
N ALA A 260 -34.23 10.36 -4.99
CA ALA A 260 -33.48 9.21 -4.48
C ALA A 260 -32.21 8.89 -5.29
N THR A 261 -32.31 8.95 -6.62
CA THR A 261 -31.18 8.70 -7.53
C THR A 261 -30.12 9.78 -7.40
N GLY A 262 -30.51 11.06 -7.38
CA GLY A 262 -29.60 12.19 -7.22
C GLY A 262 -28.90 12.17 -5.86
N GLU A 263 -29.64 11.84 -4.79
CA GLU A 263 -29.07 11.64 -3.45
C GLU A 263 -28.03 10.53 -3.42
N ALA A 264 -28.28 9.38 -4.09
CA ALA A 264 -27.35 8.26 -4.17
C ALA A 264 -26.03 8.63 -4.87
N TYR A 265 -26.07 9.34 -6.00
CA TYR A 265 -24.86 9.82 -6.67
C TYR A 265 -24.10 10.84 -5.79
N ARG A 266 -24.79 11.73 -5.10
CA ARG A 266 -24.15 12.66 -4.17
C ARG A 266 -23.52 11.95 -2.98
N TYR A 267 -24.12 10.88 -2.47
CA TYR A 267 -23.55 10.04 -1.43
C TYR A 267 -22.23 9.40 -1.92
N PHE A 268 -22.21 8.91 -3.16
CA PHE A 268 -20.99 8.41 -3.77
C PHE A 268 -19.93 9.50 -3.92
N GLN A 269 -20.27 10.70 -4.41
CA GLN A 269 -19.34 11.83 -4.51
C GLN A 269 -18.75 12.22 -3.15
N LYS A 270 -19.54 12.21 -2.06
CA LYS A 270 -19.04 12.46 -0.70
C LYS A 270 -17.99 11.43 -0.29
N TYR A 271 -18.20 10.15 -0.60
CA TYR A 271 -17.24 9.12 -0.32
C TYR A 271 -15.95 9.27 -1.14
N VAL A 272 -16.06 9.62 -2.41
CA VAL A 272 -14.91 9.92 -3.29
C VAL A 272 -14.10 11.11 -2.73
N LEU A 273 -14.77 12.17 -2.26
CA LEU A 273 -14.10 13.30 -1.59
C LEU A 273 -13.38 12.87 -0.32
N ALA A 274 -13.98 12.01 0.50
CA ALA A 274 -13.33 11.48 1.70
C ALA A 274 -12.08 10.65 1.35
N LEU A 275 -12.11 9.88 0.27
CA LEU A 275 -10.92 9.19 -0.26
C LEU A 275 -9.84 10.18 -0.69
N LYS A 276 -10.22 11.27 -1.38
CA LYS A 276 -9.30 12.35 -1.74
C LYS A 276 -8.66 12.99 -0.52
N GLU A 277 -9.44 13.33 0.49
CA GLU A 277 -8.94 13.93 1.74
C GLU A 277 -7.93 13.02 2.44
N ARG A 278 -8.11 11.71 2.35
CA ARG A 278 -7.13 10.72 2.82
C ARG A 278 -5.87 10.62 1.95
N GLY A 279 -5.87 11.24 0.76
CA GLY A 279 -4.73 11.28 -0.16
C GLY A 279 -4.81 10.35 -1.36
N VAL A 280 -5.99 9.79 -1.67
CA VAL A 280 -6.24 9.10 -2.94
C VAL A 280 -6.30 10.13 -4.06
N ILE A 281 -5.53 9.93 -5.11
CA ILE A 281 -5.54 10.78 -6.30
C ILE A 281 -6.83 10.51 -7.07
N LEU A 282 -7.53 11.56 -7.50
CA LEU A 282 -8.71 11.43 -8.35
C LEU A 282 -8.36 11.78 -9.79
N ALA A 283 -8.82 10.95 -10.71
CA ALA A 283 -8.73 11.20 -12.15
C ALA A 283 -10.06 10.85 -12.83
N VAL A 284 -10.30 11.46 -13.97
CA VAL A 284 -11.47 11.21 -14.83
C VAL A 284 -11.01 10.56 -16.13
N CYS A 285 -11.74 9.52 -16.56
CA CYS A 285 -11.58 8.87 -17.84
C CYS A 285 -12.95 8.61 -18.45
N SER A 286 -13.43 9.49 -19.33
CA SER A 286 -14.78 9.41 -19.88
C SER A 286 -14.80 9.47 -21.41
N LYS A 287 -15.79 8.85 -22.03
CA LYS A 287 -16.11 8.94 -23.46
C LYS A 287 -17.10 10.07 -23.69
N ASN A 288 -16.60 11.29 -23.68
CA ASN A 288 -17.36 12.53 -23.83
C ASN A 288 -16.53 13.58 -24.58
N GLU A 289 -17.18 14.62 -25.06
CA GLU A 289 -16.49 15.84 -25.47
C GLU A 289 -16.02 16.61 -24.24
N ASP A 290 -14.74 16.99 -24.19
CA ASP A 290 -14.09 17.57 -23.00
C ASP A 290 -14.84 18.80 -22.45
N ALA A 291 -15.27 19.71 -23.35
CA ALA A 291 -16.00 20.91 -22.95
C ALA A 291 -17.35 20.57 -22.26
N ILE A 292 -18.10 19.64 -22.84
CA ILE A 292 -19.41 19.19 -22.31
C ILE A 292 -19.22 18.45 -20.98
N ALA A 293 -18.20 17.60 -20.89
CA ALA A 293 -17.91 16.83 -19.68
C ALA A 293 -17.54 17.71 -18.46
N ARG A 294 -17.00 18.90 -18.68
CA ARG A 294 -16.62 19.85 -17.63
C ARG A 294 -17.79 20.70 -17.12
N GLU A 295 -18.80 20.93 -17.96
CA GLU A 295 -19.93 21.81 -17.60
C GLU A 295 -20.63 21.45 -16.28
N PRO A 296 -20.92 20.17 -15.93
CA PRO A 296 -21.52 19.82 -14.65
C PRO A 296 -20.68 20.26 -13.44
N PHE A 297 -19.36 20.16 -13.53
CA PHE A 297 -18.46 20.57 -12.44
C PHE A 297 -18.47 22.10 -12.21
N GLU A 298 -18.73 22.88 -13.26
CA GLU A 298 -18.69 24.33 -13.22
C GLU A 298 -20.07 24.95 -12.95
N LYS A 299 -21.14 24.31 -13.49
CA LYS A 299 -22.46 24.95 -13.58
C LYS A 299 -23.54 24.25 -12.76
N ASN A 300 -23.44 22.95 -12.50
CA ASN A 300 -24.49 22.24 -11.76
C ASN A 300 -24.37 22.51 -10.26
N LYS A 301 -25.40 23.16 -9.69
CA LYS A 301 -25.44 23.57 -8.28
C LYS A 301 -25.42 22.42 -7.25
N TYR A 302 -25.70 21.20 -7.69
CA TYR A 302 -25.76 20.02 -6.84
C TYR A 302 -24.49 19.20 -6.89
N MET A 303 -23.57 19.50 -7.82
CA MET A 303 -22.27 18.84 -7.92
C MET A 303 -21.44 19.11 -6.66
N LEU A 304 -20.81 18.07 -6.12
CA LEU A 304 -19.95 18.18 -4.93
C LEU A 304 -18.48 18.14 -5.32
N LEU A 305 -18.14 17.36 -6.36
CA LEU A 305 -16.79 17.32 -6.91
C LEU A 305 -16.54 18.56 -7.77
N GLY A 306 -15.43 19.23 -7.54
CA GLY A 306 -14.96 20.34 -8.38
C GLY A 306 -13.86 19.87 -9.35
N LEU A 307 -13.60 20.63 -10.41
CA LEU A 307 -12.46 20.39 -11.31
C LEU A 307 -11.11 20.40 -10.55
N ASP A 308 -11.03 21.18 -9.46
CA ASP A 308 -9.85 21.25 -8.61
C ASP A 308 -9.67 20.01 -7.72
N ASP A 309 -10.63 19.10 -7.67
CA ASP A 309 -10.49 17.82 -6.99
C ASP A 309 -9.83 16.78 -7.89
N ILE A 310 -9.81 16.98 -9.20
CA ILE A 310 -9.37 16.04 -10.22
C ILE A 310 -7.95 16.36 -10.68
N ALA A 311 -7.02 15.46 -10.40
CA ALA A 311 -5.61 15.62 -10.76
C ALA A 311 -5.35 15.47 -12.27
N CYS A 312 -6.09 14.58 -12.94
CA CYS A 312 -6.02 14.39 -14.39
C CYS A 312 -7.42 14.17 -14.95
N PHE A 313 -7.82 14.99 -15.93
CA PHE A 313 -9.15 14.95 -16.55
C PHE A 313 -9.01 14.60 -18.03
N VAL A 314 -9.50 13.41 -18.41
CA VAL A 314 -9.47 12.90 -19.79
C VAL A 314 -10.88 12.58 -20.23
N ALA A 315 -11.41 13.40 -21.13
CA ALA A 315 -12.68 13.17 -21.82
C ALA A 315 -12.44 13.22 -23.34
N ASN A 316 -12.54 12.07 -23.99
CA ASN A 316 -12.36 11.91 -25.43
C ASN A 316 -12.94 10.57 -25.88
N TRP A 317 -12.95 10.32 -27.20
CA TRP A 317 -13.51 9.12 -27.82
C TRP A 317 -12.49 7.97 -28.01
N GLN A 318 -11.30 8.08 -27.43
CA GLN A 318 -10.32 6.98 -27.44
C GLN A 318 -10.75 5.86 -26.47
N ASP A 319 -10.15 4.67 -26.65
CA ASP A 319 -10.42 3.55 -25.75
C ASP A 319 -9.92 3.82 -24.32
N LYS A 320 -10.64 3.29 -23.33
CA LYS A 320 -10.35 3.50 -21.91
C LYS A 320 -8.96 2.98 -21.51
N ALA A 321 -8.49 1.88 -22.11
CA ALA A 321 -7.18 1.32 -21.76
C ALA A 321 -6.03 2.27 -22.20
N SER A 322 -6.11 2.87 -23.37
CA SER A 322 -5.16 3.89 -23.83
C SER A 322 -5.18 5.13 -22.95
N ASN A 323 -6.38 5.62 -22.60
CA ASN A 323 -6.54 6.75 -21.70
C ASN A 323 -6.01 6.48 -20.29
N LEU A 324 -6.19 5.27 -19.74
CA LEU A 324 -5.63 4.88 -18.43
C LEU A 324 -4.09 4.86 -18.44
N ARG A 325 -3.46 4.39 -19.53
CA ARG A 325 -2.00 4.51 -19.70
C ARG A 325 -1.55 5.97 -19.75
N TYR A 326 -2.29 6.81 -20.47
CA TYR A 326 -2.02 8.25 -20.52
C TYR A 326 -2.13 8.88 -19.14
N ILE A 327 -3.19 8.60 -18.38
CA ILE A 327 -3.40 9.10 -17.01
C ILE A 327 -2.24 8.65 -16.10
N ALA A 328 -1.84 7.38 -16.16
CA ALA A 328 -0.72 6.88 -15.37
C ALA A 328 0.59 7.61 -15.68
N ASN A 329 0.87 7.85 -16.98
CA ASN A 329 2.05 8.60 -17.43
C ASN A 329 2.00 10.06 -16.99
N GLU A 330 0.86 10.73 -17.15
CA GLU A 330 0.65 12.12 -16.77
C GLU A 330 0.84 12.34 -15.27
N LEU A 331 0.32 11.41 -14.45
CA LEU A 331 0.48 11.41 -13.01
C LEU A 331 1.83 10.82 -12.56
N ASN A 332 2.64 10.34 -13.50
CA ASN A 332 3.91 9.67 -13.21
C ASN A 332 3.80 8.58 -12.13
N ILE A 333 2.82 7.69 -12.29
CA ILE A 333 2.57 6.53 -11.44
C ILE A 333 2.48 5.26 -12.28
N GLY A 334 2.70 4.10 -11.66
CA GLY A 334 2.51 2.83 -12.36
C GLY A 334 1.03 2.58 -12.69
N VAL A 335 0.75 1.94 -13.82
CA VAL A 335 -0.60 1.50 -14.21
C VAL A 335 -1.21 0.61 -13.12
N ASP A 336 -0.39 -0.19 -12.45
CA ASP A 336 -0.74 -1.02 -11.30
C ASP A 336 -1.16 -0.23 -10.04
N SER A 337 -1.00 1.10 -10.04
CA SER A 337 -1.49 1.98 -8.97
C SER A 337 -2.90 2.52 -9.21
N LEU A 338 -3.52 2.18 -10.34
CA LEU A 338 -4.85 2.65 -10.71
C LEU A 338 -5.94 1.70 -10.20
N VAL A 339 -7.06 2.31 -9.80
CA VAL A 339 -8.36 1.65 -9.57
C VAL A 339 -9.34 2.29 -10.53
N PHE A 340 -10.03 1.49 -11.32
CA PHE A 340 -10.96 1.95 -12.33
C PHE A 340 -12.40 1.67 -11.92
N PHE A 341 -13.25 2.70 -11.96
CA PHE A 341 -14.66 2.65 -11.62
C PHE A 341 -15.50 3.22 -12.76
N ASP A 342 -16.31 2.37 -13.38
CA ASP A 342 -17.07 2.66 -14.60
C ASP A 342 -18.34 1.80 -14.58
N ASP A 343 -19.53 2.38 -14.81
CA ASP A 343 -20.80 1.65 -14.80
C ASP A 343 -20.92 0.68 -15.98
N ASN A 344 -20.26 0.97 -17.12
CA ASN A 344 -20.37 0.16 -18.33
C ASN A 344 -19.54 -1.14 -18.24
N PRO A 345 -20.18 -2.33 -18.22
CA PRO A 345 -19.48 -3.60 -18.12
C PRO A 345 -18.55 -3.90 -19.31
N ALA A 346 -18.88 -3.37 -20.51
CA ALA A 346 -18.03 -3.56 -21.70
C ALA A 346 -16.70 -2.80 -21.58
N GLU A 347 -16.73 -1.58 -21.05
CA GLU A 347 -15.51 -0.78 -20.82
C GLU A 347 -14.65 -1.43 -19.72
N ARG A 348 -15.27 -1.93 -18.64
CA ARG A 348 -14.57 -2.68 -17.60
C ARG A 348 -13.87 -3.92 -18.15
N GLU A 349 -14.53 -4.67 -19.04
CA GLU A 349 -13.94 -5.87 -19.64
C GLU A 349 -12.77 -5.54 -20.58
N ILE A 350 -12.86 -4.45 -21.35
CA ILE A 350 -11.76 -3.93 -22.17
C ILE A 350 -10.55 -3.64 -21.27
N VAL A 351 -10.74 -2.93 -20.16
CA VAL A 351 -9.65 -2.60 -19.25
C VAL A 351 -9.04 -3.87 -18.63
N ARG A 352 -9.85 -4.82 -18.15
CA ARG A 352 -9.34 -6.11 -17.62
C ARG A 352 -8.50 -6.88 -18.63
N ARG A 353 -8.91 -6.86 -19.88
CA ARG A 353 -8.22 -7.60 -20.95
C ARG A 353 -6.89 -6.97 -21.34
N TYR A 354 -6.83 -5.64 -21.46
CA TYR A 354 -5.67 -4.92 -21.99
C TYR A 354 -4.77 -4.31 -20.91
N LEU A 355 -5.25 -4.19 -19.68
CA LEU A 355 -4.55 -3.67 -18.51
C LEU A 355 -4.86 -4.52 -17.26
N PRO A 356 -4.43 -5.78 -17.24
CA PRO A 356 -4.73 -6.70 -16.12
C PRO A 356 -4.12 -6.24 -14.78
N GLU A 357 -3.20 -5.27 -14.81
CA GLU A 357 -2.61 -4.65 -13.60
C GLU A 357 -3.54 -3.65 -12.92
N VAL A 358 -4.50 -3.08 -13.64
CA VAL A 358 -5.50 -2.15 -13.09
C VAL A 358 -6.51 -2.91 -12.26
N GLU A 359 -6.79 -2.41 -11.07
CA GLU A 359 -7.88 -2.93 -10.26
C GLU A 359 -9.22 -2.37 -10.77
N VAL A 360 -10.05 -3.23 -11.35
CA VAL A 360 -11.34 -2.86 -11.95
C VAL A 360 -12.46 -3.27 -11.01
N ILE A 361 -13.18 -2.27 -10.50
CA ILE A 361 -14.31 -2.49 -9.58
C ILE A 361 -15.52 -3.06 -10.31
N GLU A 362 -16.21 -4.03 -9.71
CA GLU A 362 -17.53 -4.49 -10.17
C GLU A 362 -18.60 -3.49 -9.73
N VAL A 363 -19.01 -2.63 -10.64
CA VAL A 363 -20.01 -1.60 -10.39
C VAL A 363 -21.41 -2.19 -10.56
N PRO A 364 -22.27 -2.12 -9.53
CA PRO A 364 -23.67 -2.54 -9.61
C PRO A 364 -24.49 -1.54 -10.46
N GLU A 365 -25.68 -1.95 -10.88
CA GLU A 365 -26.60 -1.08 -11.63
C GLU A 365 -27.17 0.04 -10.74
N ASP A 366 -27.41 -0.25 -9.46
CA ASP A 366 -27.99 0.70 -8.51
C ASP A 366 -26.90 1.59 -7.88
N PRO A 367 -26.92 2.93 -8.11
CA PRO A 367 -25.95 3.85 -7.55
C PRO A 367 -25.94 3.91 -6.01
N ALA A 368 -27.01 3.52 -5.34
CA ALA A 368 -27.05 3.40 -3.88
C ALA A 368 -26.02 2.40 -3.32
N LEU A 369 -25.55 1.47 -4.17
CA LEU A 369 -24.58 0.45 -3.82
C LEU A 369 -23.13 0.80 -4.22
N TYR A 370 -22.88 1.94 -4.86
CA TYR A 370 -21.57 2.31 -5.41
C TYR A 370 -20.49 2.43 -4.33
N VAL A 371 -20.81 3.10 -3.21
CA VAL A 371 -19.88 3.20 -2.07
C VAL A 371 -19.51 1.81 -1.57
N ARG A 372 -20.50 0.92 -1.39
CA ARG A 372 -20.26 -0.44 -0.93
C ARG A 372 -19.42 -1.26 -1.93
N ALA A 373 -19.64 -1.06 -3.23
CA ALA A 373 -18.88 -1.73 -4.28
C ALA A 373 -17.41 -1.29 -4.29
N LEU A 374 -17.17 0.02 -4.15
CA LEU A 374 -15.82 0.59 -4.11
C LEU A 374 -15.07 0.20 -2.83
N ASP A 375 -15.75 0.16 -1.69
CA ASP A 375 -15.12 -0.10 -0.39
C ASP A 375 -14.89 -1.59 -0.10
N ARG A 376 -15.69 -2.48 -0.68
CA ARG A 376 -15.77 -3.91 -0.36
C ARG A 376 -14.41 -4.62 -0.32
N ASP A 377 -13.56 -4.38 -1.31
CA ASP A 377 -12.26 -5.02 -1.44
C ASP A 377 -11.12 -4.12 -0.92
N ALA A 378 -11.46 -3.02 -0.25
CA ALA A 378 -10.56 -2.01 0.31
C ALA A 378 -9.37 -1.69 -0.63
N PRO A 379 -9.62 -1.26 -1.89
CA PRO A 379 -8.57 -1.11 -2.90
C PRO A 379 -7.50 -0.11 -2.45
N PHE A 380 -7.88 0.88 -1.66
CA PHE A 380 -6.99 1.90 -1.11
C PHE A 380 -6.53 1.61 0.32
N GLN A 381 -6.49 0.35 0.72
CA GLN A 381 -5.85 0.00 2.00
C GLN A 381 -4.36 0.32 1.93
N TRP A 382 -3.85 0.98 2.99
CA TRP A 382 -2.44 1.30 3.17
C TRP A 382 -1.98 0.76 4.52
N LEU A 383 -0.69 0.48 4.67
CA LEU A 383 -0.12 0.00 5.94
C LEU A 383 -0.03 1.13 6.97
N GLU A 384 0.17 2.36 6.49
CA GLU A 384 0.30 3.56 7.30
C GLU A 384 -0.32 4.75 6.56
N LEU A 385 -0.78 5.73 7.32
CA LEU A 385 -1.28 7.01 6.81
C LEU A 385 -0.39 8.14 7.32
N THR A 386 0.36 8.76 6.42
CA THR A 386 1.20 9.90 6.77
C THR A 386 0.58 11.22 6.36
N ARG A 387 1.06 12.33 6.95
CA ARG A 387 0.61 13.69 6.58
C ARG A 387 0.87 13.98 5.09
N GLU A 388 1.96 13.48 4.54
CA GLU A 388 2.29 13.65 3.12
C GLU A 388 1.40 12.83 2.20
N ASP A 389 0.90 11.69 2.65
CA ASP A 389 -0.11 10.93 1.91
C ASP A 389 -1.39 11.76 1.78
N VAL A 390 -1.84 12.40 2.85
CA VAL A 390 -3.01 13.30 2.84
C VAL A 390 -2.82 14.48 1.88
N LEU A 391 -1.61 15.04 1.82
CA LEU A 391 -1.29 16.17 0.93
C LEU A 391 -1.02 15.76 -0.53
N ARG A 392 -1.02 14.45 -0.83
CA ARG A 392 -0.63 13.92 -2.15
C ARG A 392 -1.46 14.49 -3.29
N ASN A 393 -2.78 14.50 -3.16
CA ASN A 393 -3.66 14.96 -4.24
C ASN A 393 -3.42 16.45 -4.56
N ASN A 394 -3.29 17.29 -3.55
CA ASN A 394 -2.95 18.70 -3.73
C ASN A 394 -1.61 18.89 -4.50
N SER A 395 -0.66 17.98 -4.30
CA SER A 395 0.61 18.01 -5.03
C SER A 395 0.43 17.73 -6.53
N TYR A 396 -0.49 16.84 -6.92
CA TYR A 396 -0.78 16.55 -8.33
C TYR A 396 -1.55 17.68 -9.02
N ILE A 397 -2.50 18.30 -8.33
CA ILE A 397 -3.20 19.49 -8.83
C ILE A 397 -2.20 20.62 -9.10
N LYS A 398 -1.29 20.86 -8.15
CA LYS A 398 -0.22 21.84 -8.31
C LYS A 398 0.77 21.45 -9.41
N ASN A 399 0.97 20.15 -9.66
CA ASN A 399 1.77 19.69 -10.81
C ASN A 399 1.10 20.04 -12.14
N ARG A 400 -0.21 19.96 -12.26
CA ARG A 400 -0.94 20.42 -13.44
C ARG A 400 -0.69 21.91 -13.70
N GLN A 401 -0.80 22.75 -12.66
CA GLN A 401 -0.48 24.18 -12.75
C GLN A 401 0.96 24.43 -13.21
N ARG A 402 1.93 23.60 -12.77
CA ARG A 402 3.32 23.64 -13.23
C ARG A 402 3.48 23.26 -14.69
N GLN A 403 2.73 22.26 -15.16
CA GLN A 403 2.76 21.86 -16.56
C GLN A 403 2.17 22.95 -17.46
N GLU A 404 1.07 23.59 -17.04
CA GLU A 404 0.50 24.74 -17.71
C GLU A 404 1.51 25.90 -17.78
N LEU A 405 2.24 26.14 -16.68
CA LEU A 405 3.34 27.10 -16.65
C LEU A 405 4.46 26.68 -17.61
N SER A 406 4.88 25.40 -17.60
CA SER A 406 5.99 24.92 -18.45
C SER A 406 5.73 25.11 -19.94
N ARG A 407 4.46 25.03 -20.38
CA ARG A 407 4.05 25.26 -21.76
C ARG A 407 4.24 26.72 -22.24
N GLN A 408 4.43 27.65 -21.30
CA GLN A 408 4.67 29.06 -21.59
C GLN A 408 6.17 29.36 -21.88
N PHE A 409 7.06 28.41 -21.61
CA PHE A 409 8.50 28.56 -21.81
C PHE A 409 9.00 27.75 -23.00
N VAL A 410 9.91 28.33 -23.76
CA VAL A 410 10.51 27.69 -24.94
C VAL A 410 11.59 26.69 -24.52
N ASP A 411 12.30 26.96 -23.42
CA ASP A 411 13.36 26.09 -22.89
C ASP A 411 13.08 25.66 -21.45
N TYR A 412 13.51 24.45 -21.13
CA TYR A 412 13.25 23.82 -19.83
C TYR A 412 14.03 24.48 -18.69
N ALA A 413 15.21 25.04 -18.96
CA ALA A 413 16.03 25.71 -17.96
C ALA A 413 15.35 26.99 -17.44
N SER A 414 14.76 27.80 -18.33
CA SER A 414 13.98 28.98 -17.97
C SER A 414 12.76 28.62 -17.12
N TYR A 415 12.06 27.53 -17.45
CA TYR A 415 10.98 27.01 -16.64
C TYR A 415 11.45 26.60 -15.23
N LEU A 416 12.58 25.88 -15.10
CA LEU A 416 13.10 25.46 -13.80
C LEU A 416 13.50 26.66 -12.92
N LYS A 417 14.06 27.72 -13.50
CA LYS A 417 14.36 28.97 -12.80
C LYS A 417 13.10 29.64 -12.27
N GLU A 418 12.04 29.67 -13.09
CA GLU A 418 10.77 30.28 -12.73
C GLU A 418 10.01 29.53 -11.63
N LEU A 419 10.32 28.25 -11.40
CA LEU A 419 9.76 27.49 -10.28
C LEU A 419 10.20 28.01 -8.91
N ASP A 420 11.29 28.78 -8.82
CA ASP A 420 11.86 29.35 -7.59
C ASP A 420 12.01 28.27 -6.49
N MET A 421 12.79 27.25 -6.83
CA MET A 421 12.98 26.07 -5.99
C MET A 421 14.00 26.31 -4.88
N TYR A 422 13.67 25.82 -3.68
CA TYR A 422 14.56 25.78 -2.51
C TYR A 422 14.64 24.36 -1.97
N GLY A 423 15.85 23.90 -1.65
CA GLY A 423 16.09 22.57 -1.13
C GLY A 423 17.17 22.51 -0.07
N ARG A 424 17.09 21.51 0.77
CA ARG A 424 18.18 21.18 1.70
C ARG A 424 18.36 19.67 1.78
N VAL A 425 19.63 19.26 1.98
CA VAL A 425 19.99 17.90 2.36
C VAL A 425 20.39 17.89 3.83
N PHE A 426 19.95 16.91 4.57
CA PHE A 426 20.25 16.75 6.00
C PHE A 426 20.35 15.28 6.38
N GLU A 427 21.11 14.99 7.44
CA GLU A 427 21.09 13.66 8.07
C GLU A 427 19.81 13.50 8.86
N ILE A 428 19.17 12.31 8.75
CA ILE A 428 17.91 12.04 9.42
C ILE A 428 18.08 11.91 10.94
N ASP A 429 17.05 12.28 11.65
CA ASP A 429 16.89 12.12 13.08
C ASP A 429 15.68 11.22 13.43
N LYS A 430 15.42 11.02 14.72
CA LYS A 430 14.31 10.17 15.18
C LYS A 430 12.93 10.64 14.69
N LEU A 431 12.75 11.93 14.39
CA LEU A 431 11.48 12.49 13.92
C LEU A 431 11.23 12.15 12.45
N ASN A 432 12.29 11.92 11.69
CA ASN A 432 12.22 11.72 10.25
C ASN A 432 12.31 10.24 9.81
N VAL A 433 12.65 9.32 10.72
CA VAL A 433 12.86 7.89 10.40
C VAL A 433 11.65 7.28 9.71
N SER A 434 10.45 7.47 10.25
CA SER A 434 9.24 6.88 9.69
C SER A 434 9.02 7.33 8.24
N ARG A 435 9.18 8.63 7.97
CA ARG A 435 9.02 9.17 6.62
C ARG A 435 10.12 8.70 5.67
N PHE A 436 11.35 8.64 6.14
CA PHE A 436 12.50 8.14 5.38
C PHE A 436 12.27 6.69 4.95
N THR A 437 11.93 5.82 5.89
CA THR A 437 11.62 4.41 5.67
C THR A 437 10.44 4.22 4.72
N GLN A 438 9.38 5.02 4.90
CA GLN A 438 8.22 4.99 4.02
C GLN A 438 8.59 5.32 2.56
N LEU A 439 9.43 6.34 2.33
CA LEU A 439 9.84 6.72 0.97
C LEU A 439 10.69 5.63 0.32
N LEU A 440 11.64 5.01 1.07
CA LEU A 440 12.41 3.85 0.61
C LEU A 440 11.50 2.72 0.15
N ASN A 441 10.44 2.43 0.92
CA ASN A 441 9.55 1.30 0.67
C ASN A 441 8.47 1.58 -0.39
N LYS A 442 8.05 2.84 -0.58
CA LYS A 442 7.00 3.21 -1.56
C LYS A 442 7.54 3.60 -2.94
N SER A 443 8.86 3.88 -3.08
CA SER A 443 9.46 4.28 -4.35
C SER A 443 9.91 3.06 -5.15
N ASN A 444 9.36 2.91 -6.36
CA ASN A 444 9.68 1.79 -7.25
C ASN A 444 10.30 2.24 -8.57
N GLN A 445 9.93 3.42 -9.10
CA GLN A 445 10.38 3.91 -10.40
C GLN A 445 11.79 4.52 -10.31
N PHE A 446 12.00 5.43 -9.33
CA PHE A 446 13.32 5.95 -9.03
C PHE A 446 13.85 5.23 -7.79
N ASN A 447 14.45 4.07 -8.01
CA ASN A 447 15.08 3.24 -6.98
C ASN A 447 16.13 2.35 -7.65
N LEU A 448 17.40 2.56 -7.33
CA LEU A 448 18.51 1.89 -7.99
C LEU A 448 18.57 0.38 -7.69
N ARG A 449 18.19 -0.04 -6.46
CA ARG A 449 18.37 -1.42 -5.97
C ARG A 449 17.10 -2.10 -5.47
N THR A 450 16.03 -1.35 -5.24
CA THR A 450 14.72 -1.82 -4.72
C THR A 450 14.76 -2.60 -3.40
N GLU A 451 15.81 -2.40 -2.58
CA GLU A 451 15.86 -2.92 -1.21
C GLU A 451 14.76 -2.30 -0.35
N ARG A 452 14.26 -3.07 0.61
CA ARG A 452 13.23 -2.64 1.56
C ARG A 452 13.79 -2.68 2.96
N TYR A 453 13.41 -1.69 3.77
CA TYR A 453 13.92 -1.52 5.12
C TYR A 453 12.77 -1.35 6.09
N ASP A 454 12.94 -1.82 7.31
CA ASP A 454 12.08 -1.40 8.41
C ASP A 454 12.72 -0.29 9.26
N GLU A 455 11.93 0.31 10.17
CA GLU A 455 12.45 1.42 10.98
C GLU A 455 13.55 0.99 11.93
N ASN A 456 13.54 -0.24 12.43
CA ASN A 456 14.58 -0.72 13.36
C ASN A 456 15.90 -0.87 12.63
N GLU A 457 15.89 -1.36 11.39
CA GLU A 457 17.09 -1.41 10.53
C GLU A 457 17.63 -0.01 10.28
N ILE A 458 16.75 0.95 9.96
CA ILE A 458 17.14 2.35 9.76
C ILE A 458 17.70 2.95 11.07
N PHE A 459 17.07 2.69 12.23
CA PHE A 459 17.59 3.10 13.53
C PHE A 459 18.97 2.48 13.84
N GLY A 460 19.17 1.20 13.51
CA GLY A 460 20.46 0.53 13.64
C GLY A 460 21.55 1.22 12.80
N MET A 461 21.24 1.52 11.54
CA MET A 461 22.14 2.23 10.63
C MET A 461 22.46 3.66 11.10
N MET A 462 21.51 4.38 11.70
CA MET A 462 21.74 5.72 12.25
C MET A 462 22.75 5.72 13.42
N GLN A 463 22.84 4.64 14.17
CA GLN A 463 23.75 4.50 15.29
C GLN A 463 25.14 4.03 14.87
N ASP A 464 25.27 3.46 13.68
CA ASP A 464 26.51 2.92 13.16
C ASP A 464 27.25 3.96 12.30
N ARG A 465 28.47 4.30 12.70
CA ARG A 465 29.33 5.28 12.01
C ARG A 465 29.73 4.87 10.59
N VAL A 466 29.52 3.62 10.22
CA VAL A 466 29.74 3.11 8.86
C VAL A 466 28.69 3.67 7.88
N TYR A 467 27.54 4.08 8.37
CA TYR A 467 26.46 4.60 7.52
C TYR A 467 26.29 6.12 7.62
N ARG A 468 25.75 6.71 6.53
CA ARG A 468 25.18 8.06 6.51
C ARG A 468 23.85 8.00 5.79
N LEU A 469 22.81 8.53 6.43
CA LEU A 469 21.44 8.52 5.94
C LEU A 469 21.02 9.96 5.64
N LEU A 470 20.92 10.29 4.35
CA LEU A 470 20.66 11.63 3.87
C LEU A 470 19.22 11.72 3.36
N ALA A 471 18.51 12.75 3.78
CA ALA A 471 17.19 13.12 3.27
C ALA A 471 17.26 14.46 2.55
N PHE A 472 16.45 14.60 1.50
CA PHE A 472 16.29 15.83 0.74
C PHE A 472 14.87 16.37 0.88
N GLU A 473 14.73 17.61 1.31
CA GLU A 473 13.49 18.38 1.29
C GLU A 473 13.50 19.41 0.17
N LEU A 474 12.34 19.60 -0.46
CA LEU A 474 12.13 20.57 -1.54
C LEU A 474 10.89 21.41 -1.28
N ARG A 475 10.97 22.70 -1.61
CA ARG A 475 9.81 23.58 -1.83
C ARG A 475 9.98 24.35 -3.14
N ASP A 476 8.88 24.70 -3.77
CA ASP A 476 8.83 25.63 -4.89
C ASP A 476 7.70 26.66 -4.67
N LYS A 477 7.51 27.60 -5.59
CA LYS A 477 6.47 28.64 -5.46
C LYS A 477 5.03 28.09 -5.33
N PHE A 478 4.81 26.82 -5.65
CA PHE A 478 3.48 26.20 -5.58
C PHE A 478 3.30 25.32 -4.34
N SER A 479 4.38 24.68 -3.83
CA SER A 479 4.27 23.65 -2.79
C SER A 479 5.51 23.49 -1.93
N GLU A 480 5.26 23.04 -0.68
CA GLU A 480 6.24 22.33 0.14
C GLU A 480 6.03 20.82 -0.05
N TYR A 481 7.10 20.10 -0.39
CA TYR A 481 7.03 18.66 -0.69
C TYR A 481 7.41 17.77 0.50
N GLY A 482 8.06 18.35 1.52
CA GLY A 482 8.71 17.59 2.58
C GLY A 482 9.88 16.74 2.04
N ILE A 483 10.14 15.60 2.66
CA ILE A 483 11.20 14.67 2.23
C ILE A 483 10.79 14.00 0.92
N ILE A 484 11.59 14.22 -0.12
CA ILE A 484 11.33 13.75 -1.49
C ILE A 484 12.41 12.84 -2.07
N SER A 485 13.60 12.82 -1.47
CA SER A 485 14.65 11.86 -1.81
C SER A 485 15.35 11.35 -0.56
N CYS A 486 15.75 10.09 -0.59
CA CYS A 486 16.46 9.42 0.50
C CYS A 486 17.66 8.65 -0.06
N VAL A 487 18.79 8.75 0.64
CA VAL A 487 20.02 8.03 0.30
C VAL A 487 20.59 7.36 1.54
N ILE A 488 20.99 6.10 1.40
CA ILE A 488 21.77 5.36 2.39
C ILE A 488 23.18 5.16 1.82
N LEU A 489 24.16 5.73 2.48
CA LEU A 489 25.59 5.58 2.17
C LEU A 489 26.23 4.64 3.17
N GLN A 490 27.10 3.75 2.69
CA GLN A 490 27.87 2.82 3.51
C GLN A 490 29.36 2.91 3.20
N LYS A 491 30.16 3.13 4.22
CA LYS A 491 31.63 3.11 4.08
C LYS A 491 32.14 1.67 3.91
N GLN A 492 32.90 1.42 2.87
CA GLN A 492 33.55 0.13 2.56
C GLN A 492 35.04 0.37 2.27
N GLY A 493 35.86 0.42 3.32
CA GLY A 493 37.28 0.79 3.20
C GLY A 493 37.44 2.22 2.73
N ASP A 494 38.08 2.43 1.57
CA ASP A 494 38.28 3.74 0.92
C ASP A 494 37.12 4.14 -0.01
N ASN A 495 36.07 3.34 -0.08
CA ASN A 495 34.91 3.56 -0.93
C ASN A 495 33.67 3.90 -0.12
N CYS A 496 32.83 4.78 -0.67
CA CYS A 496 31.50 5.10 -0.21
C CYS A 496 30.46 4.44 -1.14
N PHE A 497 29.77 3.44 -0.65
CA PHE A 497 28.78 2.69 -1.43
C PHE A 497 27.39 3.29 -1.27
N ILE A 498 26.70 3.59 -2.38
CA ILE A 498 25.29 4.00 -2.40
C ILE A 498 24.44 2.74 -2.23
N ARG A 499 24.10 2.42 -0.98
CA ARG A 499 23.30 1.23 -0.66
C ARG A 499 21.85 1.37 -1.12
N SER A 500 21.29 2.58 -1.02
CA SER A 500 19.97 2.89 -1.55
C SER A 500 19.92 4.35 -1.98
N TRP A 501 19.26 4.62 -3.09
CA TRP A 501 18.90 5.97 -3.52
C TRP A 501 17.52 5.93 -4.15
N VAL A 502 16.58 6.63 -3.51
CA VAL A 502 15.20 6.74 -3.96
C VAL A 502 14.77 8.19 -4.08
N MET A 503 13.84 8.45 -4.98
CA MET A 503 13.24 9.76 -5.15
C MET A 503 11.74 9.64 -5.44
N SER A 504 10.98 10.61 -4.96
CA SER A 504 9.54 10.74 -5.23
C SER A 504 9.30 11.07 -6.70
N CYS A 505 8.35 10.37 -7.33
CA CYS A 505 7.94 10.65 -8.72
C CYS A 505 7.46 12.09 -8.94
N ARG A 506 7.05 12.80 -7.88
CA ARG A 506 6.54 14.18 -7.93
C ARG A 506 7.59 15.22 -8.33
N VAL A 507 8.87 14.91 -8.24
CA VAL A 507 9.97 15.87 -8.43
C VAL A 507 11.02 15.45 -9.45
N LEU A 508 10.73 14.42 -10.23
CA LEU A 508 11.61 13.94 -11.29
C LEU A 508 11.91 15.04 -12.32
N LYS A 509 13.14 15.03 -12.85
CA LYS A 509 13.61 15.98 -13.88
C LYS A 509 13.68 17.44 -13.42
N ARG A 510 13.76 17.72 -12.11
CA ARG A 510 13.86 19.08 -11.57
C ARG A 510 15.26 19.45 -11.07
N GLY A 511 16.24 18.56 -11.24
CA GLY A 511 17.63 18.77 -10.79
C GLY A 511 17.84 18.43 -9.32
N VAL A 512 16.86 17.80 -8.65
CA VAL A 512 16.99 17.28 -7.28
C VAL A 512 18.10 16.24 -7.20
N GLU A 513 18.17 15.39 -8.22
CA GLU A 513 19.20 14.37 -8.41
C GLU A 513 20.62 14.96 -8.43
N TYR A 514 20.81 16.10 -9.04
CA TYR A 514 22.11 16.75 -9.17
C TYR A 514 22.57 17.36 -7.84
N MET A 515 21.69 18.10 -7.17
CA MET A 515 21.99 18.65 -5.84
C MET A 515 22.24 17.55 -4.81
N MET A 516 21.45 16.46 -4.87
CA MET A 516 21.66 15.32 -3.99
C MET A 516 23.00 14.62 -4.26
N PHE A 517 23.40 14.51 -5.53
CA PHE A 517 24.68 13.92 -5.90
C PHE A 517 25.88 14.74 -5.38
N GLU A 518 25.82 16.06 -5.43
CA GLU A 518 26.84 16.92 -4.83
C GLU A 518 27.00 16.66 -3.33
N GLU A 519 25.88 16.50 -2.61
CA GLU A 519 25.89 16.20 -1.17
C GLU A 519 26.37 14.77 -0.88
N ILE A 520 26.08 13.79 -1.76
CA ILE A 520 26.65 12.43 -1.68
C ILE A 520 28.19 12.50 -1.78
N CYS A 521 28.73 13.25 -2.74
CA CYS A 521 30.18 13.43 -2.90
C CYS A 521 30.82 14.13 -1.70
N LYS A 522 30.16 15.15 -1.13
CA LYS A 522 30.61 15.81 0.12
C LYS A 522 30.60 14.83 1.29
N ALA A 523 29.51 14.04 1.46
CA ALA A 523 29.42 13.04 2.51
C ALA A 523 30.50 11.97 2.37
N ALA A 524 30.78 11.48 1.16
CA ALA A 524 31.83 10.51 0.89
C ALA A 524 33.20 11.05 1.31
N ARG A 525 33.55 12.31 0.95
CA ARG A 525 34.81 12.98 1.39
C ARG A 525 34.87 13.09 2.91
N ASN A 526 33.76 13.48 3.58
CA ASN A 526 33.69 13.59 5.04
C ASN A 526 33.84 12.23 5.75
N MET A 527 33.46 11.13 5.09
CA MET A 527 33.71 9.78 5.56
C MET A 527 35.14 9.29 5.28
N GLY A 528 35.97 10.12 4.61
CA GLY A 528 37.35 9.79 4.22
C GLY A 528 37.41 8.76 3.10
N CYS A 529 36.47 8.80 2.15
CA CYS A 529 36.41 7.91 1.00
C CYS A 529 36.89 8.66 -0.26
N SER A 530 37.68 7.98 -1.09
CA SER A 530 38.19 8.50 -2.36
C SER A 530 37.21 8.24 -3.52
N ASN A 531 36.37 7.21 -3.44
CA ASN A 531 35.42 6.86 -4.48
C ASN A 531 33.99 6.72 -3.94
N VAL A 532 33.02 6.98 -4.82
CA VAL A 532 31.60 6.63 -4.65
C VAL A 532 31.29 5.46 -5.56
N LEU A 533 30.74 4.38 -4.99
CA LEU A 533 30.29 3.20 -5.75
C LEU A 533 28.79 3.22 -5.89
N GLY A 534 28.29 2.91 -7.07
CA GLY A 534 26.87 2.80 -7.38
C GLY A 534 26.52 1.48 -8.06
N GLU A 535 25.33 0.99 -7.81
CA GLU A 535 24.78 -0.21 -8.48
C GLU A 535 23.39 0.09 -9.03
N TYR A 536 23.13 -0.44 -10.21
CA TYR A 536 21.78 -0.55 -10.77
C TYR A 536 21.39 -2.01 -10.84
N LEU A 537 20.35 -2.40 -10.08
CA LEU A 537 19.77 -3.75 -10.12
C LEU A 537 18.42 -3.67 -10.86
N PRO A 538 18.31 -4.27 -12.06
CA PRO A 538 17.15 -4.09 -12.92
C PRO A 538 15.88 -4.74 -12.33
N THR A 539 14.76 -4.04 -12.44
CA THR A 539 13.43 -4.56 -12.18
C THR A 539 12.47 -4.07 -13.25
N LYS A 540 11.28 -4.70 -13.36
CA LYS A 540 10.24 -4.23 -14.29
C LYS A 540 9.78 -2.78 -14.05
N LYS A 541 10.07 -2.21 -12.86
CA LYS A 541 9.55 -0.90 -12.43
C LYS A 541 10.60 0.22 -12.42
N ASN A 542 11.90 -0.11 -12.39
CA ASN A 542 12.97 0.88 -12.26
C ASN A 542 13.77 1.14 -13.55
N ILE A 543 13.22 0.81 -14.71
CA ILE A 543 13.83 1.06 -16.03
C ILE A 543 14.21 2.54 -16.19
N LEU A 544 13.44 3.45 -15.56
CA LEU A 544 13.69 4.90 -15.59
C LEU A 544 15.10 5.29 -15.13
N VAL A 545 15.70 4.54 -14.21
CA VAL A 545 17.02 4.83 -13.63
C VAL A 545 18.14 3.95 -14.16
N ARG A 546 17.90 3.23 -15.26
CA ARG A 546 18.86 2.32 -15.87
C ARG A 546 20.18 3.01 -16.25
N ASP A 547 20.08 4.18 -16.87
CA ASP A 547 21.21 4.94 -17.38
C ASP A 547 21.51 6.18 -16.51
N PHE A 548 20.89 6.24 -15.31
CA PHE A 548 20.96 7.39 -14.41
C PHE A 548 22.38 7.65 -13.87
N LEU A 549 23.12 6.62 -13.51
CA LEU A 549 24.51 6.75 -13.04
C LEU A 549 25.45 7.16 -14.18
N ASP A 550 25.21 6.67 -15.40
CA ASP A 550 25.93 7.15 -16.60
C ASP A 550 25.66 8.65 -16.81
N ASP A 551 24.43 9.10 -16.66
CA ASP A 551 24.04 10.52 -16.78
C ASP A 551 24.71 11.40 -15.73
N LEU A 552 24.99 10.89 -14.54
CA LEU A 552 25.73 11.61 -13.48
C LEU A 552 27.25 11.64 -13.71
N GLY A 553 27.75 10.88 -14.69
CA GLY A 553 29.17 10.80 -15.01
C GLY A 553 29.94 9.73 -14.26
N PHE A 554 29.24 8.73 -13.69
CA PHE A 554 29.91 7.53 -13.15
C PHE A 554 30.53 6.72 -14.28
N ILE A 555 31.63 6.06 -13.97
CA ILE A 555 32.32 5.13 -14.88
C ILE A 555 31.75 3.72 -14.65
N LEU A 556 31.27 3.10 -15.71
CA LEU A 556 30.79 1.72 -15.69
C LEU A 556 31.96 0.74 -15.57
N ASP A 557 31.98 -0.06 -14.50
CA ASP A 557 33.00 -1.07 -14.27
C ASP A 557 32.65 -2.41 -14.93
N ARG A 558 31.39 -2.83 -14.75
CA ARG A 558 30.92 -4.12 -15.31
C ARG A 558 29.40 -4.14 -15.44
N THR A 559 28.95 -5.01 -16.34
CA THR A 559 27.55 -5.42 -16.46
C THR A 559 27.48 -6.94 -16.25
N SER A 560 26.56 -7.41 -15.40
CA SER A 560 26.32 -8.84 -15.18
C SER A 560 25.31 -9.39 -16.18
N GLU A 561 25.19 -10.73 -16.29
CA GLU A 561 24.28 -11.41 -17.23
C GLU A 561 22.79 -11.09 -16.98
N ASP A 562 22.42 -10.81 -15.73
CA ASP A 562 21.07 -10.39 -15.31
C ASP A 562 20.74 -8.92 -15.63
N GLY A 563 21.70 -8.19 -16.24
CA GLY A 563 21.56 -6.77 -16.58
C GLY A 563 21.93 -5.81 -15.44
N SER A 564 22.41 -6.31 -14.30
CA SER A 564 22.92 -5.48 -13.21
C SER A 564 24.18 -4.74 -13.64
N ARG A 565 24.31 -3.48 -13.25
CA ARG A 565 25.43 -2.60 -13.61
C ARG A 565 26.11 -2.04 -12.37
N TYR A 566 27.44 -1.98 -12.39
CA TYR A 566 28.28 -1.57 -11.28
C TYR A 566 29.16 -0.42 -11.74
N TYR A 567 29.24 0.61 -10.90
CA TYR A 567 29.83 1.88 -11.27
C TYR A 567 30.69 2.46 -10.15
N HIS A 568 31.67 3.28 -10.53
CA HIS A 568 32.41 4.14 -9.60
C HIS A 568 32.48 5.58 -10.08
N PHE A 569 32.69 6.50 -9.13
CA PHE A 569 32.94 7.92 -9.36
C PHE A 569 33.97 8.44 -8.34
N ALA A 570 34.94 9.22 -8.80
CA ALA A 570 35.95 9.81 -7.89
C ALA A 570 35.32 10.91 -7.03
N ALA A 571 35.25 10.74 -5.70
CA ALA A 571 34.57 11.65 -4.79
C ALA A 571 35.14 13.09 -4.79
N GLY A 572 36.39 13.27 -5.26
CA GLY A 572 37.03 14.59 -5.41
C GLY A 572 36.72 15.32 -6.72
N GLN A 573 36.06 14.64 -7.68
CA GLN A 573 35.68 15.25 -8.94
C GLN A 573 34.41 16.09 -8.75
N GLU A 574 34.35 17.28 -9.36
CA GLU A 574 33.14 18.09 -9.39
C GLU A 574 32.15 17.56 -10.44
N SER A 575 30.86 17.61 -10.12
CA SER A 575 29.81 17.30 -11.08
C SER A 575 29.67 18.45 -12.08
N GLU A 576 29.62 18.14 -13.37
CA GLU A 576 29.34 19.12 -14.42
C GLU A 576 27.83 19.44 -14.55
N LYS A 577 26.99 18.78 -13.77
CA LYS A 577 25.53 18.94 -13.85
C LYS A 577 25.07 20.21 -13.12
N VAL A 578 24.20 20.96 -13.79
CA VAL A 578 23.66 22.22 -13.27
C VAL A 578 22.26 21.98 -12.71
N HIS A 579 22.00 22.47 -11.51
CA HIS A 579 20.66 22.58 -10.95
C HIS A 579 20.28 24.04 -10.65
N TYR A 580 18.97 24.30 -10.56
CA TYR A 580 18.41 25.63 -10.27
C TYR A 580 17.72 25.69 -8.92
N ILE A 581 18.17 24.86 -7.97
CA ILE A 581 17.64 24.77 -6.60
C ILE A 581 18.52 25.61 -5.70
N LYS A 582 17.94 26.57 -5.00
CA LYS A 582 18.61 27.39 -4.00
C LYS A 582 18.68 26.64 -2.67
N HIS A 583 19.73 26.86 -1.89
CA HIS A 583 19.80 26.29 -0.54
C HIS A 583 18.73 26.90 0.36
N MET A 584 18.05 26.04 1.13
CA MET A 584 17.13 26.43 2.19
C MET A 584 17.94 26.73 3.45
N GLU A 585 17.73 27.89 4.07
CA GLU A 585 18.37 28.27 5.33
C GLU A 585 17.87 27.42 6.51
#